data_03dfa8a37e4f592966c0c6a36b839451
#
_entry.id   03dfa8a37e4f592966c0c6a36b839451
#
_cell.length_a   1.000
_cell.length_b   1.000
_cell.length_c   1.000
_cell.angle_alpha   90.00
_cell.angle_beta   90.00
_cell.angle_gamma   90.00
#
_symmetry.space_group_name_H-M   'P 1'
#
loop_
_entity.id
_entity.type
_entity.pdbx_description
1 polymer ?
#
loop_
_entity_poly.entity_id
_entity_poly.type
_entity_poly.pdbx_seq_one_letter_code
_entity_poly.pdbx_strand_id
1 'polypeptide(L)'
;MKKIILTVFAATSLLFYSTQAFALLNFSVGVPFSHSLTGKNSDGSGKKAKSVSGFFIQAGLPLLPGLGIDKYTTKDEGGVFEFETNMYNLYYLLPIPIINLTLGLGTGTTEMKCPAGTFSGIAADCSGIYDKGSASQWYASIGMPIIPLFDMHLSYRSVTAKNMKIKSTYCNVDCKGDAAGLDFSGNVMGFGIGFNF
;
A
#
# COMPACT_ATOMS: atom_id res chain seq x y z
N MET A 1 15.36 -24.55 40.14
CA MET A 1 15.41 -23.34 39.33
C MET A 1 14.86 -23.55 37.92
N LYS A 2 15.30 -24.54 37.11
CA LYS A 2 14.78 -24.77 35.71
C LYS A 2 13.25 -24.99 35.68
N LYS A 3 12.65 -25.71 36.62
CA LYS A 3 11.20 -25.95 36.65
C LYS A 3 10.38 -24.67 36.93
N ILE A 4 10.88 -23.77 37.78
CA ILE A 4 10.22 -22.49 38.08
C ILE A 4 10.22 -21.58 36.89
N ILE A 5 11.33 -21.50 36.11
CA ILE A 5 11.46 -20.71 34.93
C ILE A 5 10.48 -21.22 33.85
N LEU A 6 10.37 -22.54 33.66
CA LEU A 6 9.45 -23.14 32.70
C LEU A 6 7.98 -22.86 33.06
N THR A 7 7.65 -22.90 34.36
CA THR A 7 6.28 -22.62 34.84
C THR A 7 5.92 -21.16 34.71
N VAL A 8 6.86 -20.25 34.99
CA VAL A 8 6.65 -18.79 34.76
C VAL A 8 6.51 -18.49 33.28
N PHE A 9 7.32 -19.10 32.42
CA PHE A 9 7.22 -18.93 30.99
C PHE A 9 5.91 -19.47 30.41
N ALA A 10 5.45 -20.63 30.89
CA ALA A 10 4.15 -21.20 30.51
C ALA A 10 2.97 -20.37 31.02
N ALA A 11 3.03 -19.83 32.25
CA ALA A 11 1.99 -18.97 32.79
C ALA A 11 1.91 -17.61 32.09
N THR A 12 3.05 -17.01 31.78
CA THR A 12 3.08 -15.77 30.98
C THR A 12 2.57 -15.98 29.53
N SER A 13 2.94 -17.07 28.87
CA SER A 13 2.40 -17.38 27.55
C SER A 13 0.88 -17.59 27.56
N LEU A 14 0.32 -18.25 28.59
CA LEU A 14 -1.13 -18.40 28.76
C LEU A 14 -1.86 -17.07 29.00
N LEU A 15 -1.25 -16.10 29.68
CA LEU A 15 -1.81 -14.77 29.88
C LEU A 15 -1.83 -13.97 28.57
N PHE A 16 -0.84 -14.13 27.70
CA PHE A 16 -0.84 -13.52 26.35
C PHE A 16 -1.90 -14.14 25.43
N TYR A 17 -2.22 -15.43 25.57
CA TYR A 17 -3.29 -16.07 24.79
C TYR A 17 -4.69 -15.56 25.15
N SER A 18 -4.92 -15.16 26.39
CA SER A 18 -6.26 -14.75 26.86
C SER A 18 -6.69 -13.37 26.37
N THR A 19 -5.75 -12.49 26.02
CA THR A 19 -6.07 -11.11 25.62
C THR A 19 -6.47 -10.96 24.17
N GLN A 20 -6.08 -11.89 23.30
CA GLN A 20 -6.49 -11.86 21.88
C GLN A 20 -7.91 -12.41 21.65
N ALA A 21 -8.46 -13.17 22.57
CA ALA A 21 -9.78 -13.79 22.43
C ALA A 21 -10.96 -12.81 22.62
N PHE A 22 -10.70 -11.57 23.03
CA PHE A 22 -11.73 -10.57 23.32
C PHE A 22 -11.70 -9.33 22.43
N ALA A 23 -10.82 -9.27 21.43
CA ALA A 23 -10.86 -8.16 20.49
C ALA A 23 -12.13 -8.25 19.66
N LEU A 24 -13.04 -7.30 19.83
CA LEU A 24 -14.27 -7.18 19.04
C LEU A 24 -14.04 -6.38 17.78
N LEU A 25 -13.02 -5.55 17.73
CA LEU A 25 -12.69 -4.67 16.61
C LEU A 25 -11.18 -4.59 16.41
N ASN A 26 -10.76 -4.71 15.17
CA ASN A 26 -9.40 -4.41 14.76
C ASN A 26 -9.42 -3.12 13.92
N PHE A 27 -8.56 -2.19 14.26
CA PHE A 27 -8.34 -0.95 13.50
C PHE A 27 -6.85 -0.70 13.37
N SER A 28 -6.38 -0.35 12.18
CA SER A 28 -4.98 0.00 11.99
C SER A 28 -4.79 1.20 11.08
N VAL A 29 -3.76 1.97 11.38
CA VAL A 29 -3.28 3.07 10.54
C VAL A 29 -1.79 2.89 10.28
N GLY A 30 -1.37 3.24 9.07
CA GLY A 30 0.03 3.16 8.69
C GLY A 30 0.41 4.18 7.65
N VAL A 31 1.71 4.32 7.42
CA VAL A 31 2.29 5.21 6.43
C VAL A 31 3.27 4.45 5.54
N PRO A 32 3.31 4.74 4.23
CA PRO A 32 4.36 4.23 3.37
C PRO A 32 5.68 4.97 3.67
N PHE A 33 6.80 4.26 3.64
CA PHE A 33 8.12 4.88 3.77
C PHE A 33 9.05 4.56 2.60
N SER A 34 8.70 3.58 1.77
CA SER A 34 9.48 3.21 0.58
C SER A 34 8.55 2.75 -0.55
N HIS A 35 8.86 3.15 -1.77
CA HIS A 35 8.25 2.63 -2.99
C HIS A 35 9.34 2.32 -4.01
N SER A 36 9.50 1.07 -4.36
CA SER A 36 10.43 0.60 -5.41
C SER A 36 9.63 0.33 -6.66
N LEU A 37 9.76 1.18 -7.68
CA LEU A 37 9.09 1.00 -8.97
C LEU A 37 9.77 -0.14 -9.75
N THR A 38 8.97 -1.01 -10.35
CA THR A 38 9.41 -2.13 -11.21
C THR A 38 9.08 -1.89 -12.68
N GLY A 39 8.26 -0.88 -12.97
CA GLY A 39 7.93 -0.44 -14.32
C GLY A 39 9.17 0.10 -15.05
N LYS A 40 9.14 0.01 -16.37
CA LYS A 40 10.21 0.53 -17.23
C LYS A 40 9.76 1.78 -17.97
N ASN A 41 10.70 2.65 -18.27
CA ASN A 41 10.53 3.74 -19.21
C ASN A 41 10.53 3.21 -20.65
N SER A 42 10.15 4.05 -21.59
CA SER A 42 10.16 3.71 -23.04
C SER A 42 11.55 3.35 -23.58
N ASP A 43 12.62 3.84 -22.95
CA ASP A 43 14.02 3.53 -23.26
C ASP A 43 14.52 2.23 -22.61
N GLY A 44 13.65 1.52 -21.87
CA GLY A 44 14.00 0.28 -21.15
C GLY A 44 14.68 0.51 -19.80
N SER A 45 14.98 1.75 -19.41
CA SER A 45 15.52 2.08 -18.08
C SER A 45 14.47 1.84 -16.99
N GLY A 46 14.91 1.43 -15.80
CA GLY A 46 14.04 1.27 -14.64
C GLY A 46 13.55 2.62 -14.12
N LYS A 47 12.27 2.71 -13.82
CA LYS A 47 11.71 3.88 -13.10
C LYS A 47 12.18 3.89 -11.66
N LYS A 48 12.47 5.06 -11.13
CA LYS A 48 12.86 5.24 -9.73
C LYS A 48 11.94 6.22 -9.03
N ALA A 49 11.59 5.88 -7.80
CA ALA A 49 10.85 6.77 -6.91
C ALA A 49 11.82 7.55 -6.02
N LYS A 50 11.61 8.87 -5.90
CA LYS A 50 12.35 9.74 -5.00
C LYS A 50 11.81 9.66 -3.58
N SER A 51 10.48 9.64 -3.46
CA SER A 51 9.80 9.60 -2.16
C SER A 51 8.38 9.07 -2.33
N VAL A 52 7.85 8.56 -1.24
CA VAL A 52 6.43 8.18 -1.12
C VAL A 52 5.87 8.79 0.16
N SER A 53 4.62 9.22 0.12
CA SER A 53 3.89 9.76 1.26
C SER A 53 2.42 9.40 1.15
N GLY A 54 1.73 9.27 2.29
CA GLY A 54 0.32 8.91 2.31
C GLY A 54 -0.03 8.14 3.56
N PHE A 55 -1.11 7.35 3.48
CA PHE A 55 -1.57 6.56 4.61
C PHE A 55 -2.25 5.26 4.15
N PHE A 56 -2.33 4.32 5.08
CA PHE A 56 -3.08 3.08 5.02
C PHE A 56 -4.02 3.03 6.22
N ILE A 57 -5.29 2.74 6.00
CA ILE A 57 -6.28 2.58 7.07
C ILE A 57 -6.99 1.26 6.85
N GLN A 58 -7.18 0.51 7.92
CA GLN A 58 -7.85 -0.79 7.91
C GLN A 58 -8.77 -0.90 9.11
N ALA A 59 -9.93 -1.49 8.92
CA ALA A 59 -10.88 -1.78 9.97
C ALA A 59 -11.57 -3.12 9.71
N GLY A 60 -11.74 -3.92 10.74
CA GLY A 60 -12.36 -5.23 10.61
C GLY A 60 -12.72 -5.84 11.96
N LEU A 61 -13.42 -6.95 11.88
CA LEU A 61 -13.73 -7.80 13.01
C LEU A 61 -12.77 -8.99 12.99
N PRO A 62 -12.31 -9.46 14.16
CA PRO A 62 -11.52 -10.67 14.23
C PRO A 62 -12.24 -11.85 13.58
N LEU A 63 -11.47 -12.70 12.89
CA LEU A 63 -11.97 -13.87 12.17
C LEU A 63 -12.88 -13.59 10.96
N LEU A 64 -13.19 -12.33 10.67
CA LEU A 64 -13.93 -11.93 9.48
C LEU A 64 -13.04 -11.12 8.54
N PRO A 65 -13.33 -11.11 7.23
CA PRO A 65 -12.66 -10.20 6.32
C PRO A 65 -12.90 -8.74 6.72
N GLY A 66 -11.82 -7.97 6.78
CA GLY A 66 -11.84 -6.53 7.04
C GLY A 66 -11.70 -5.71 5.76
N LEU A 67 -12.00 -4.43 5.85
CA LEU A 67 -11.89 -3.45 4.77
C LEU A 67 -10.76 -2.47 5.03
N GLY A 68 -10.10 -2.01 3.97
CA GLY A 68 -9.05 -1.03 4.07
C GLY A 68 -9.05 -0.05 2.90
N ILE A 69 -8.39 1.07 3.13
CA ILE A 69 -8.15 2.11 2.13
C ILE A 69 -6.67 2.47 2.21
N ASP A 70 -5.99 2.43 1.06
CA ASP A 70 -4.65 2.96 0.92
C ASP A 70 -4.71 4.17 -0.01
N LYS A 71 -4.12 5.27 0.44
CA LYS A 71 -3.95 6.47 -0.38
C LYS A 71 -2.53 6.98 -0.22
N TYR A 72 -1.77 6.99 -1.31
CA TYR A 72 -0.40 7.49 -1.27
C TYR A 72 0.00 8.11 -2.61
N THR A 73 0.95 9.04 -2.51
CA THR A 73 1.56 9.74 -3.63
C THR A 73 3.03 9.39 -3.70
N THR A 74 3.49 8.99 -4.87
CA THR A 74 4.90 8.71 -5.15
C THR A 74 5.43 9.77 -6.09
N LYS A 75 6.57 10.36 -5.76
CA LYS A 75 7.30 11.29 -6.64
C LYS A 75 8.34 10.52 -7.44
N ASP A 76 8.46 10.85 -8.72
CA ASP A 76 9.55 10.31 -9.55
C ASP A 76 10.92 10.88 -9.16
N GLU A 77 12.00 10.31 -9.68
CA GLU A 77 13.38 10.74 -9.41
C GLU A 77 13.60 12.21 -9.77
N GLY A 78 13.01 12.71 -10.84
CA GLY A 78 13.06 14.10 -11.28
C GLY A 78 12.24 15.05 -10.39
N GLY A 79 11.30 14.54 -9.60
CA GLY A 79 10.44 15.30 -8.70
C GLY A 79 9.38 16.16 -9.40
N VAL A 80 9.22 16.03 -10.71
CA VAL A 80 8.25 16.76 -11.52
C VAL A 80 6.92 16.00 -11.59
N PHE A 81 6.98 14.69 -11.71
CA PHE A 81 5.80 13.83 -11.80
C PHE A 81 5.49 13.21 -10.45
N GLU A 82 4.21 13.24 -10.12
CA GLU A 82 3.68 12.58 -8.94
C GLU A 82 2.61 11.57 -9.36
N PHE A 83 2.59 10.42 -8.72
CA PHE A 83 1.61 9.35 -8.96
C PHE A 83 0.79 9.16 -7.71
N GLU A 84 -0.49 9.54 -7.75
CA GLU A 84 -1.42 9.30 -6.65
C GLU A 84 -2.12 7.97 -6.87
N THR A 85 -1.96 7.06 -5.93
CA THR A 85 -2.60 5.73 -5.95
C THR A 85 -3.64 5.67 -4.84
N ASN A 86 -4.85 5.28 -5.21
CA ASN A 86 -5.99 5.09 -4.32
C ASN A 86 -6.48 3.65 -4.46
N MET A 87 -6.51 2.90 -3.36
CA MET A 87 -6.85 1.47 -3.33
C MET A 87 -7.90 1.18 -2.27
N TYR A 88 -8.83 0.30 -2.61
CA TYR A 88 -9.76 -0.32 -1.68
C TYR A 88 -9.33 -1.77 -1.47
N ASN A 89 -9.22 -2.17 -0.21
CA ASN A 89 -8.65 -3.44 0.18
C ASN A 89 -9.66 -4.30 0.90
N LEU A 90 -9.60 -5.59 0.63
CA LEU A 90 -10.16 -6.64 1.46
C LEU A 90 -9.00 -7.37 2.13
N TYR A 91 -9.05 -7.57 3.44
CA TYR A 91 -7.98 -8.25 4.16
C TYR A 91 -8.52 -9.29 5.14
N TYR A 92 -7.65 -10.19 5.51
CA TYR A 92 -7.88 -11.17 6.56
C TYR A 92 -6.74 -11.12 7.58
N LEU A 93 -7.10 -10.94 8.85
CA LEU A 93 -6.18 -10.99 9.97
C LEU A 93 -6.08 -12.42 10.48
N LEU A 94 -4.90 -13.01 10.39
CA LEU A 94 -4.60 -14.34 10.93
C LEU A 94 -4.06 -14.14 12.36
N PRO A 95 -4.81 -14.54 13.39
CA PRO A 95 -4.34 -14.44 14.77
C PRO A 95 -3.36 -15.58 15.03
N ILE A 96 -2.08 -15.33 14.80
CA ILE A 96 -1.01 -16.26 15.14
C ILE A 96 -0.50 -15.90 16.53
N PRO A 97 -0.30 -16.87 17.42
CA PRO A 97 0.29 -16.57 18.73
C PRO A 97 1.60 -15.78 18.58
N ILE A 98 1.73 -14.66 19.30
CA ILE A 98 2.91 -13.79 19.34
C ILE A 98 2.99 -12.79 18.17
N ILE A 99 2.40 -13.07 17.02
CA ILE A 99 2.40 -12.15 15.86
C ILE A 99 1.02 -12.05 15.22
N ASN A 100 0.69 -10.88 14.69
CA ASN A 100 -0.48 -10.67 13.85
C ASN A 100 -0.03 -10.71 12.40
N LEU A 101 -0.55 -11.64 11.61
CA LEU A 101 -0.30 -11.71 10.18
C LEU A 101 -1.56 -11.23 9.44
N THR A 102 -1.44 -10.16 8.68
CA THR A 102 -2.51 -9.67 7.81
C THR A 102 -2.16 -9.98 6.36
N LEU A 103 -3.09 -10.58 5.64
CA LEU A 103 -3.00 -10.77 4.20
C LEU A 103 -4.15 -10.04 3.53
N GLY A 104 -3.88 -9.33 2.44
CA GLY A 104 -4.93 -8.57 1.75
C GLY A 104 -4.73 -8.47 0.26
N LEU A 105 -5.85 -8.18 -0.39
CA LEU A 105 -5.95 -7.89 -1.82
C LEU A 105 -6.65 -6.55 -1.99
N GLY A 106 -6.24 -5.77 -2.98
CA GLY A 106 -6.82 -4.47 -3.26
C GLY A 106 -6.98 -4.18 -4.74
N THR A 107 -7.90 -3.29 -5.03
CA THR A 107 -8.12 -2.74 -6.37
C THR A 107 -8.37 -1.24 -6.27
N GLY A 108 -8.01 -0.51 -7.32
CA GLY A 108 -8.16 0.94 -7.31
C GLY A 108 -7.63 1.59 -8.58
N THR A 109 -7.15 2.81 -8.44
CA THR A 109 -6.66 3.62 -9.57
C THR A 109 -5.36 4.33 -9.21
N THR A 110 -4.57 4.60 -10.25
CA THR A 110 -3.41 5.47 -10.17
C THR A 110 -3.59 6.63 -11.15
N GLU A 111 -3.30 7.85 -10.70
CA GLU A 111 -3.42 9.09 -11.46
C GLU A 111 -2.08 9.83 -11.46
N MET A 112 -1.66 10.31 -12.63
CA MET A 112 -0.47 11.15 -12.75
C MET A 112 -0.83 12.61 -12.47
N LYS A 113 0.01 13.27 -11.68
CA LYS A 113 -0.07 14.70 -11.41
C LYS A 113 1.23 15.39 -11.83
N CYS A 114 1.10 16.51 -12.49
CA CYS A 114 2.18 17.42 -12.81
C CYS A 114 1.62 18.84 -12.93
N PRO A 115 2.45 19.88 -12.75
CA PRO A 115 2.02 21.25 -12.99
C PRO A 115 1.55 21.47 -14.43
N ALA A 116 0.60 22.38 -14.64
CA ALA A 116 0.23 22.84 -15.97
C ALA A 116 1.45 23.44 -16.69
N GLY A 117 1.55 23.18 -17.99
CA GLY A 117 2.71 23.63 -18.78
C GLY A 117 3.97 22.78 -18.68
N THR A 118 3.92 21.64 -17.97
CA THR A 118 5.04 20.66 -17.93
C THR A 118 5.41 20.17 -19.33
N PHE A 119 4.42 20.00 -20.21
CA PHE A 119 4.63 19.64 -21.61
C PHE A 119 4.58 20.90 -22.47
N SER A 120 5.63 21.15 -23.24
CA SER A 120 5.74 22.32 -24.14
C SER A 120 4.55 22.40 -25.10
N GLY A 121 3.89 23.55 -25.15
CA GLY A 121 2.73 23.79 -26.02
C GLY A 121 1.39 23.26 -25.49
N ILE A 122 1.35 22.62 -24.30
CA ILE A 122 0.12 22.13 -23.67
C ILE A 122 -0.10 22.85 -22.35
N ALA A 123 -1.19 23.61 -22.24
CA ALA A 123 -1.54 24.36 -21.01
C ALA A 123 -2.22 23.50 -19.94
N ALA A 124 -2.52 22.22 -20.23
CA ALA A 124 -3.15 21.31 -19.29
C ALA A 124 -2.14 20.69 -18.31
N ASP A 125 -2.60 20.33 -17.12
CA ASP A 125 -1.89 19.47 -16.18
C ASP A 125 -1.91 18.00 -16.62
N CYS A 126 -1.19 17.12 -15.92
CA CYS A 126 -1.15 15.70 -16.27
C CYS A 126 -2.52 15.02 -16.14
N SER A 127 -3.36 15.42 -15.22
CA SER A 127 -4.70 14.85 -15.03
C SER A 127 -5.64 15.22 -16.19
N GLY A 128 -5.38 16.34 -16.86
CA GLY A 128 -6.02 16.74 -18.09
C GLY A 128 -5.57 15.91 -19.30
N ILE A 129 -4.30 15.47 -19.34
CA ILE A 129 -3.67 14.80 -20.47
C ILE A 129 -3.82 13.28 -20.42
N TYR A 130 -3.69 12.69 -19.23
CA TYR A 130 -3.71 11.24 -19.03
C TYR A 130 -5.00 10.76 -18.40
N ASP A 131 -5.46 9.59 -18.80
CA ASP A 131 -6.51 8.85 -18.11
C ASP A 131 -5.97 8.19 -16.84
N LYS A 132 -6.85 7.94 -15.88
CA LYS A 132 -6.48 7.15 -14.69
C LYS A 132 -6.16 5.72 -15.10
N GLY A 133 -5.02 5.22 -14.62
CA GLY A 133 -4.65 3.83 -14.76
C GLY A 133 -5.39 2.94 -13.75
N SER A 134 -5.56 1.67 -14.10
CA SER A 134 -6.04 0.66 -13.16
C SER A 134 -4.92 0.24 -12.21
N ALA A 135 -5.26 0.03 -10.95
CA ALA A 135 -4.33 -0.46 -9.96
C ALA A 135 -4.91 -1.67 -9.22
N SER A 136 -4.05 -2.63 -8.91
CA SER A 136 -4.36 -3.77 -8.06
C SER A 136 -3.17 -4.08 -7.17
N GLN A 137 -3.41 -4.67 -6.00
CA GLN A 137 -2.34 -5.08 -5.11
C GLN A 137 -2.68 -6.34 -4.36
N TRP A 138 -1.62 -7.03 -3.94
CA TRP A 138 -1.67 -7.92 -2.78
C TRP A 138 -0.70 -7.39 -1.73
N TYR A 139 -0.98 -7.67 -0.47
CA TYR A 139 -0.08 -7.26 0.60
C TYR A 139 -0.07 -8.25 1.75
N ALA A 140 1.03 -8.21 2.48
CA ALA A 140 1.19 -8.89 3.74
C ALA A 140 1.68 -7.88 4.78
N SER A 141 1.19 -7.99 6.01
CA SER A 141 1.65 -7.19 7.14
C SER A 141 1.89 -8.09 8.34
N ILE A 142 3.03 -7.88 8.99
CA ILE A 142 3.39 -8.59 10.22
C ILE A 142 3.34 -7.58 11.35
N GLY A 143 2.48 -7.84 12.35
CA GLY A 143 2.33 -7.04 13.54
C GLY A 143 2.90 -7.76 14.77
N MET A 144 3.54 -7.00 15.65
CA MET A 144 3.96 -7.47 16.97
C MET A 144 3.19 -6.71 18.04
N PRO A 145 2.44 -7.41 18.91
CA PRO A 145 1.78 -6.77 20.03
C PRO A 145 2.84 -6.25 21.02
N ILE A 146 2.80 -4.95 21.31
CA ILE A 146 3.70 -4.30 22.26
C ILE A 146 3.06 -4.26 23.63
N ILE A 147 1.77 -3.93 23.66
CA ILE A 147 0.92 -3.95 24.85
C ILE A 147 -0.45 -4.53 24.46
N PRO A 148 -1.28 -4.98 25.41
CA PRO A 148 -2.48 -5.78 25.13
C PRO A 148 -3.45 -5.25 24.08
N LEU A 149 -3.50 -3.93 23.83
CA LEU A 149 -4.43 -3.32 22.87
C LEU A 149 -3.74 -2.76 21.63
N PHE A 150 -2.40 -2.76 21.57
CA PHE A 150 -1.65 -2.10 20.53
C PHE A 150 -0.63 -3.04 19.90
N ASP A 151 -0.59 -3.05 18.58
CA ASP A 151 0.50 -3.67 17.84
C ASP A 151 1.23 -2.64 16.95
N MET A 152 2.48 -2.93 16.66
CA MET A 152 3.23 -2.26 15.59
C MET A 152 3.38 -3.23 14.45
N HIS A 153 3.13 -2.77 13.23
CA HIS A 153 3.21 -3.65 12.07
C HIS A 153 4.05 -3.05 10.94
N LEU A 154 4.75 -3.96 10.27
CA LEU A 154 5.46 -3.70 9.03
C LEU A 154 4.67 -4.34 7.90
N SER A 155 4.44 -3.60 6.81
CA SER A 155 3.70 -4.08 5.67
C SER A 155 4.51 -4.03 4.39
N TYR A 156 4.32 -5.03 3.54
CA TYR A 156 4.82 -5.11 2.18
C TYR A 156 3.63 -5.24 1.23
N ARG A 157 3.59 -4.36 0.23
CA ARG A 157 2.55 -4.32 -0.79
C ARG A 157 3.19 -4.48 -2.16
N SER A 158 2.73 -5.45 -2.94
CA SER A 158 3.07 -5.59 -4.36
C SER A 158 1.94 -4.99 -5.18
N VAL A 159 2.24 -3.90 -5.86
CA VAL A 159 1.28 -3.07 -6.59
C VAL A 159 1.49 -3.23 -8.09
N THR A 160 0.43 -3.52 -8.80
CA THR A 160 0.38 -3.45 -10.26
C THR A 160 -0.45 -2.23 -10.63
N ALA A 161 0.17 -1.24 -11.29
CA ALA A 161 -0.48 0.00 -11.71
C ALA A 161 -0.15 0.24 -13.20
N LYS A 162 -1.13 -0.03 -14.06
CA LYS A 162 -0.95 -0.06 -15.52
C LYS A 162 -2.08 0.70 -16.23
N ASN A 163 -1.94 0.77 -17.54
CA ASN A 163 -2.98 1.31 -18.45
C ASN A 163 -3.28 2.80 -18.28
N MET A 164 -2.32 3.59 -17.80
CA MET A 164 -2.44 5.04 -17.83
C MET A 164 -2.12 5.53 -19.25
N LYS A 165 -3.14 5.87 -20.02
CA LYS A 165 -3.04 6.25 -21.43
C LYS A 165 -3.22 7.75 -21.60
N ILE A 166 -2.64 8.29 -22.68
CA ILE A 166 -2.94 9.66 -23.11
C ILE A 166 -4.37 9.71 -23.62
N LYS A 167 -5.13 10.73 -23.22
CA LYS A 167 -6.50 10.97 -23.68
C LYS A 167 -6.51 11.23 -25.18
N SER A 168 -7.53 10.69 -25.85
CA SER A 168 -7.70 10.84 -27.31
C SER A 168 -7.73 12.30 -27.79
N THR A 169 -8.11 13.25 -26.94
CA THR A 169 -8.13 14.69 -27.21
C THR A 169 -6.72 15.26 -27.53
N TYR A 170 -5.67 14.66 -26.96
CA TYR A 170 -4.28 15.08 -27.16
C TYR A 170 -3.50 14.14 -28.08
N CYS A 171 -4.14 13.11 -28.57
CA CYS A 171 -3.53 12.08 -29.38
C CYS A 171 -4.22 12.01 -30.76
N ASN A 172 -3.76 12.82 -31.74
CA ASN A 172 -4.19 12.73 -33.13
C ASN A 172 -3.28 11.75 -33.89
N VAL A 173 -3.79 10.53 -34.14
CA VAL A 173 -3.34 9.55 -35.13
C VAL A 173 -2.12 8.65 -34.83
N ASP A 174 -1.09 9.06 -34.09
CA ASP A 174 0.16 8.26 -33.98
C ASP A 174 0.69 8.02 -32.53
N CYS A 175 -0.17 7.86 -31.53
CA CYS A 175 0.27 7.40 -30.18
C CYS A 175 0.60 5.91 -30.12
N LYS A 176 1.12 5.33 -31.17
CA LYS A 176 1.46 3.89 -31.23
C LYS A 176 2.53 3.48 -30.20
N GLY A 177 3.38 4.42 -29.77
CA GLY A 177 4.39 4.18 -28.73
C GLY A 177 3.79 4.03 -27.32
N ASP A 178 2.69 4.73 -27.02
CA ASP A 178 2.04 4.75 -25.70
C ASP A 178 0.75 3.93 -25.65
N ALA A 179 0.45 3.14 -26.68
CA ALA A 179 -0.76 2.30 -26.74
C ALA A 179 -0.83 1.29 -25.60
N ALA A 180 0.30 0.88 -25.03
CA ALA A 180 0.39 -0.02 -23.88
C ALA A 180 0.08 0.69 -22.56
N GLY A 181 0.07 2.03 -22.53
CA GLY A 181 -0.06 2.81 -21.31
C GLY A 181 1.20 2.80 -20.42
N LEU A 182 1.26 3.72 -19.50
CA LEU A 182 2.36 3.82 -18.55
C LEU A 182 2.21 2.75 -17.46
N ASP A 183 3.34 2.17 -17.06
CA ASP A 183 3.43 1.16 -15.99
C ASP A 183 4.14 1.77 -14.77
N PHE A 184 3.42 1.88 -13.66
CA PHE A 184 3.92 2.35 -12.36
C PHE A 184 3.83 1.26 -11.29
N SER A 185 3.88 0.01 -11.72
CA SER A 185 3.93 -1.14 -10.83
C SER A 185 5.17 -1.09 -9.95
N GLY A 186 5.05 -1.62 -8.74
CA GLY A 186 6.16 -1.61 -7.80
C GLY A 186 5.82 -2.24 -6.46
N ASN A 187 6.77 -2.10 -5.54
CA ASN A 187 6.63 -2.62 -4.19
C ASN A 187 6.66 -1.47 -3.19
N VAL A 188 5.63 -1.38 -2.33
CA VAL A 188 5.51 -0.35 -1.30
C VAL A 188 5.71 -1.00 0.06
N MET A 189 6.62 -0.44 0.85
CA MET A 189 6.79 -0.81 2.25
C MET A 189 6.19 0.27 3.14
N GLY A 190 5.52 -0.16 4.21
CA GLY A 190 4.88 0.73 5.15
C GLY A 190 5.02 0.25 6.58
N PHE A 191 4.91 1.19 7.49
CA PHE A 191 4.89 0.98 8.93
C PHE A 191 3.60 1.52 9.51
N GLY A 192 3.07 0.87 10.54
CA GLY A 192 1.81 1.29 11.14
C GLY A 192 1.62 0.82 12.57
N ILE A 193 0.50 1.26 13.13
CA ILE A 193 0.03 0.91 14.47
C ILE A 193 -1.37 0.32 14.34
N GLY A 194 -1.60 -0.80 15.00
CA GLY A 194 -2.88 -1.46 15.12
C GLY A 194 -3.45 -1.33 16.53
N PHE A 195 -4.76 -1.32 16.60
CA PHE A 195 -5.57 -1.28 17.83
C PHE A 195 -6.52 -2.47 17.77
N ASN A 196 -6.50 -3.29 18.80
CA ASN A 196 -7.36 -4.47 18.95
C ASN A 196 -8.20 -4.30 20.22
N PHE A 197 -9.51 -4.09 20.08
CA PHE A 197 -10.46 -3.85 21.17
C PHE A 197 -11.38 -5.04 21.39
#